data_641f028f2806981719daa3562b33f364
#
_entry.id   641f028f2806981719daa3562b33f364
#
_cell.length_a   1.000
_cell.length_b   1.000
_cell.length_c   1.000
_cell.angle_alpha   90.00
_cell.angle_beta   90.00
_cell.angle_gamma   90.00
#
_symmetry.space_group_name_H-M   'P 1'
#
loop_
_entity.id
_entity.type
_entity.pdbx_description
1 polymer ?
#
loop_
_entity_poly.entity_id
_entity_poly.type
_entity_poly.pdbx_seq_one_letter_code
_entity_poly.pdbx_strand_id
1 'polypeptide(L)'
;MTQENKIDAALPVDNVAASDSSPADCSGEASDEILISVRNLKKSFGDNEVLKGININIKNGEKIAIIGPSGCGKSTFLRCINCMEDPSSGSIFFEGEDLADMKVDINIHRQKIGMVFQQFNLFNNLTVLQNIMLAPVVIAKKNRNKNKRINFFRSIANLFRKKDKRKPLVPLGKSMAETKAEASARTHALLTRIGLDDKADAYPATLSGGQKQRIAIVRALAMEPKVILFDEPTSALDPEMVGEVLDLMKKLADEGMTMVIVTHEMGFAREVATRVLFMDGGVIAEENTPDKFFSAPASPRLKDFLSKVL
;
A
#
# COMPACT_ATOMS: atom_id res chain seq x y z
N MET A 1 16.29 71.53 4.99
CA MET A 1 17.74 71.45 5.09
C MET A 1 18.10 70.01 4.76
N THR A 2 18.36 69.80 3.47
CA THR A 2 19.69 69.55 2.86
C THR A 2 20.15 68.10 3.19
N GLN A 3 20.39 67.23 2.31
CA GLN A 3 20.87 67.01 0.95
C GLN A 3 21.22 65.52 0.95
N GLU A 4 20.75 64.72 -0.01
CA GLU A 4 21.38 64.28 -1.28
C GLU A 4 22.79 63.67 -1.16
N ASN A 5 22.90 62.39 -1.66
CA ASN A 5 23.63 61.96 -2.87
C ASN A 5 23.69 60.43 -2.87
N LYS A 6 23.09 59.76 -3.85
CA LYS A 6 23.55 59.28 -5.15
C LYS A 6 25.03 58.86 -5.23
N ILE A 7 25.28 57.62 -5.65
CA ILE A 7 26.03 57.28 -6.87
C ILE A 7 26.06 55.77 -7.06
N ASP A 8 25.62 55.37 -8.22
CA ASP A 8 25.81 54.22 -9.10
C ASP A 8 27.22 53.58 -9.09
N ALA A 9 27.25 52.28 -9.37
CA ALA A 9 28.13 51.71 -10.42
C ALA A 9 27.90 50.22 -10.63
N ALA A 10 27.58 49.90 -11.81
CA ALA A 10 27.51 48.81 -12.70
C ALA A 10 28.57 47.67 -12.57
N LEU A 11 28.10 46.51 -12.96
CA LEU A 11 28.61 45.23 -13.50
C LEU A 11 30.10 45.14 -13.97
N PRO A 12 30.69 43.94 -14.05
CA PRO A 12 30.54 43.21 -15.29
C PRO A 12 30.27 41.68 -15.18
N VAL A 13 29.69 41.20 -16.29
CA VAL A 13 29.47 39.81 -16.67
C VAL A 13 30.79 39.24 -17.21
N ASP A 14 31.14 38.02 -16.85
CA ASP A 14 32.01 37.20 -17.69
C ASP A 14 31.56 35.74 -17.71
N ASN A 15 31.32 35.30 -18.95
CA ASN A 15 31.15 33.94 -19.39
C ASN A 15 32.45 33.14 -19.22
N VAL A 16 32.38 31.79 -19.04
CA VAL A 16 33.10 30.81 -19.86
C VAL A 16 32.85 29.37 -19.38
N ALA A 17 32.40 28.59 -20.32
CA ALA A 17 32.76 27.21 -20.71
C ALA A 17 32.17 26.01 -19.99
N ALA A 18 31.49 25.26 -20.82
CA ALA A 18 31.10 23.86 -20.68
C ALA A 18 32.31 22.93 -20.54
N SER A 19 32.21 21.90 -19.77
CA SER A 19 32.98 20.67 -19.97
C SER A 19 32.12 19.44 -19.68
N ASP A 20 32.04 18.61 -20.72
CA ASP A 20 31.56 17.24 -20.72
C ASP A 20 32.14 16.38 -19.61
N SER A 21 31.31 15.46 -19.08
CA SER A 21 31.72 14.06 -18.95
C SER A 21 30.68 13.18 -18.27
N SER A 22 30.13 12.24 -19.03
CA SER A 22 29.90 10.81 -18.74
C SER A 22 29.10 10.32 -17.52
N PRO A 23 28.45 9.15 -17.64
CA PRO A 23 27.25 8.77 -16.91
C PRO A 23 27.59 8.22 -15.54
N ALA A 24 26.90 8.71 -14.53
CA ALA A 24 26.97 8.21 -13.17
C ALA A 24 25.84 7.21 -12.91
N ASP A 25 26.25 6.08 -12.43
CA ASP A 25 25.62 5.12 -11.51
C ASP A 25 24.13 5.28 -11.20
N CYS A 26 23.38 4.27 -11.64
CA CYS A 26 22.06 3.96 -11.14
C CYS A 26 22.14 3.26 -9.76
N SER A 27 22.47 4.01 -8.71
CA SER A 27 22.13 3.65 -7.36
C SER A 27 20.72 4.20 -7.09
N GLY A 28 19.74 3.30 -6.91
CA GLY A 28 18.34 3.66 -6.71
C GLY A 28 18.16 4.46 -5.43
N GLU A 29 18.16 5.77 -5.53
CA GLU A 29 17.64 6.66 -4.52
C GLU A 29 16.12 6.43 -4.44
N ALA A 30 15.65 5.92 -3.30
CA ALA A 30 14.23 5.83 -2.99
C ALA A 30 13.65 7.25 -3.15
N SER A 31 12.74 7.42 -4.09
CA SER A 31 12.11 8.73 -4.36
C SER A 31 11.49 9.24 -3.07
N ASP A 32 11.79 10.46 -2.68
CA ASP A 32 11.27 11.16 -1.49
C ASP A 32 9.74 11.44 -1.59
N GLU A 33 9.08 10.78 -2.52
CA GLU A 33 7.67 10.96 -2.85
C GLU A 33 6.79 10.31 -1.78
N ILE A 34 5.93 11.15 -1.17
CA ILE A 34 4.94 10.71 -0.18
C ILE A 34 3.85 9.92 -0.91
N LEU A 35 3.74 8.62 -0.60
CA LEU A 35 2.70 7.76 -1.14
C LEU A 35 1.38 7.89 -0.38
N ILE A 36 1.46 7.94 0.98
CA ILE A 36 0.29 8.10 1.85
C ILE A 36 0.57 9.22 2.84
N SER A 37 -0.37 10.17 2.99
CA SER A 37 -0.33 11.20 4.02
C SER A 37 -1.61 11.14 4.86
N VAL A 38 -1.46 10.94 6.14
CA VAL A 38 -2.56 10.90 7.11
C VAL A 38 -2.49 12.14 7.98
N ARG A 39 -3.60 12.87 8.11
CA ARG A 39 -3.65 14.15 8.83
C ARG A 39 -4.77 14.15 9.84
N ASN A 40 -4.42 14.28 11.12
CA ASN A 40 -5.34 14.36 12.26
C ASN A 40 -6.44 13.28 12.22
N LEU A 41 -6.07 12.05 11.88
CA LEU A 41 -6.99 10.94 11.71
C LEU A 41 -7.59 10.53 13.04
N LYS A 42 -8.92 10.60 13.13
CA LYS A 42 -9.69 10.14 14.29
C LYS A 42 -10.72 9.09 13.87
N LYS A 43 -10.93 8.11 14.73
CA LYS A 43 -11.97 7.09 14.57
C LYS A 43 -12.61 6.77 15.90
N SER A 44 -13.94 6.88 15.95
CA SER A 44 -14.75 6.45 17.08
C SER A 44 -15.75 5.38 16.65
N PHE A 45 -16.09 4.49 17.57
CA PHE A 45 -17.17 3.53 17.45
C PHE A 45 -18.15 3.80 18.63
N GLY A 46 -19.26 4.45 18.33
CA GLY A 46 -20.11 5.03 19.36
C GLY A 46 -19.32 6.04 20.20
N ASP A 47 -19.35 5.89 21.52
CA ASP A 47 -18.64 6.78 22.45
C ASP A 47 -17.15 6.44 22.63
N ASN A 48 -16.68 5.32 22.06
CA ASN A 48 -15.29 4.90 22.20
C ASN A 48 -14.40 5.47 21.10
N GLU A 49 -13.54 6.44 21.44
CA GLU A 49 -12.55 7.02 20.53
C GLU A 49 -11.31 6.12 20.47
N VAL A 50 -11.15 5.40 19.35
CA VAL A 50 -10.08 4.42 19.12
C VAL A 50 -8.83 5.07 18.52
N LEU A 51 -8.98 5.99 17.55
CA LEU A 51 -7.87 6.77 16.98
C LEU A 51 -8.08 8.25 17.35
N LYS A 52 -7.02 8.88 17.88
CA LYS A 52 -7.09 10.18 18.54
C LYS A 52 -6.23 11.25 17.86
N GLY A 53 -6.27 11.33 16.53
CA GLY A 53 -5.56 12.38 15.79
C GLY A 53 -4.18 11.94 15.31
N ILE A 54 -4.13 10.82 14.61
CA ILE A 54 -2.89 10.28 14.02
C ILE A 54 -2.44 11.15 12.84
N ASN A 55 -1.14 11.50 12.83
CA ASN A 55 -0.47 12.20 11.75
C ASN A 55 0.75 11.38 11.32
N ILE A 56 0.83 11.02 10.04
CA ILE A 56 1.97 10.29 9.47
C ILE A 56 2.05 10.46 7.97
N ASN A 57 3.28 10.54 7.46
CA ASN A 57 3.58 10.41 6.04
C ASN A 57 4.33 9.11 5.78
N ILE A 58 3.93 8.37 4.76
CA ILE A 58 4.54 7.12 4.32
C ILE A 58 5.11 7.36 2.94
N LYS A 59 6.41 7.15 2.78
CA LYS A 59 7.12 7.34 1.51
C LYS A 59 7.04 6.07 0.66
N ASN A 60 7.22 6.24 -0.64
CA ASN A 60 7.32 5.09 -1.55
C ASN A 60 8.56 4.24 -1.20
N GLY A 61 8.41 2.90 -1.19
CA GLY A 61 9.47 1.97 -0.81
C GLY A 61 9.74 1.86 0.70
N GLU A 62 9.05 2.62 1.56
CA GLU A 62 9.21 2.59 3.01
C GLU A 62 8.59 1.32 3.63
N LYS A 63 9.23 0.75 4.63
CA LYS A 63 8.76 -0.40 5.41
C LYS A 63 8.50 0.07 6.84
N ILE A 64 7.24 0.24 7.20
CA ILE A 64 6.84 0.71 8.52
C ILE A 64 6.31 -0.46 9.34
N ALA A 65 6.93 -0.72 10.49
CA ALA A 65 6.39 -1.63 11.48
C ALA A 65 5.59 -0.85 12.54
N ILE A 66 4.38 -1.31 12.86
CA ILE A 66 3.51 -0.74 13.88
C ILE A 66 3.40 -1.74 15.03
N ILE A 67 3.85 -1.33 16.20
CA ILE A 67 3.91 -2.14 17.41
C ILE A 67 3.11 -1.45 18.51
N GLY A 68 2.57 -2.22 19.43
CA GLY A 68 1.82 -1.68 20.57
C GLY A 68 0.88 -2.70 21.20
N PRO A 69 0.30 -2.40 22.37
CA PRO A 69 -0.59 -3.29 23.08
C PRO A 69 -1.85 -3.63 22.27
N SER A 70 -2.50 -4.75 22.60
CA SER A 70 -3.77 -5.13 21.99
C SER A 70 -4.84 -4.07 22.28
N GLY A 71 -5.70 -3.79 21.29
CA GLY A 71 -6.77 -2.81 21.42
C GLY A 71 -6.36 -1.33 21.29
N CYS A 72 -5.08 -0.99 21.08
CA CYS A 72 -4.65 0.40 20.94
C CYS A 72 -4.97 1.05 19.58
N GLY A 73 -5.64 0.34 18.65
CA GLY A 73 -6.12 0.90 17.39
C GLY A 73 -5.31 0.54 16.14
N LYS A 74 -4.28 -0.32 16.20
CA LYS A 74 -3.39 -0.68 15.07
C LYS A 74 -4.16 -1.17 13.84
N SER A 75 -5.01 -2.19 14.01
CA SER A 75 -5.82 -2.75 12.91
C SER A 75 -6.86 -1.74 12.41
N THR A 76 -7.43 -0.92 13.30
CA THR A 76 -8.35 0.15 12.91
C THR A 76 -7.66 1.19 12.04
N PHE A 77 -6.41 1.54 12.38
CA PHE A 77 -5.60 2.46 11.58
C PHE A 77 -5.35 1.91 10.17
N LEU A 78 -4.94 0.64 10.02
CA LEU A 78 -4.76 0.00 8.70
C LEU A 78 -6.06 -0.03 7.90
N ARG A 79 -7.18 -0.33 8.55
CA ARG A 79 -8.51 -0.36 7.89
C ARG A 79 -8.96 1.01 7.43
N CYS A 80 -8.63 2.07 8.17
CA CYS A 80 -8.88 3.44 7.71
C CYS A 80 -8.03 3.78 6.47
N ILE A 81 -6.74 3.44 6.44
CA ILE A 81 -5.87 3.66 5.27
C ILE A 81 -6.43 2.96 4.02
N ASN A 82 -6.95 1.73 4.17
CA ASN A 82 -7.55 1.00 3.05
C ASN A 82 -9.03 1.38 2.78
N CYS A 83 -9.53 2.42 3.44
CA CYS A 83 -10.93 2.87 3.33
C CYS A 83 -11.96 1.76 3.66
N MET A 84 -11.60 0.76 4.46
CA MET A 84 -12.54 -0.26 4.96
C MET A 84 -13.35 0.28 6.14
N GLU A 85 -12.75 1.20 6.88
CA GLU A 85 -13.37 1.96 7.96
C GLU A 85 -13.29 3.43 7.61
N ASP A 86 -14.43 4.11 7.58
CA ASP A 86 -14.46 5.55 7.33
C ASP A 86 -13.96 6.29 8.57
N PRO A 87 -13.03 7.27 8.42
CA PRO A 87 -12.62 8.13 9.52
C PRO A 87 -13.81 8.88 10.13
N SER A 88 -13.79 9.11 11.45
CA SER A 88 -14.74 10.02 12.09
C SER A 88 -14.38 11.48 11.83
N SER A 89 -13.09 11.78 11.70
CA SER A 89 -12.55 13.07 11.24
C SER A 89 -11.08 12.92 10.81
N GLY A 90 -10.53 13.98 10.21
CA GLY A 90 -9.20 13.97 9.60
C GLY A 90 -9.25 13.56 8.13
N SER A 91 -8.08 13.47 7.49
CA SER A 91 -7.96 13.18 6.06
C SER A 91 -6.87 12.15 5.79
N ILE A 92 -7.08 11.35 4.74
CA ILE A 92 -6.12 10.37 4.24
C ILE A 92 -5.91 10.66 2.77
N PHE A 93 -4.68 11.00 2.40
CA PHE A 93 -4.29 11.23 1.02
C PHE A 93 -3.49 10.02 0.52
N PHE A 94 -3.83 9.55 -0.66
CA PHE A 94 -3.08 8.52 -1.38
C PHE A 94 -2.68 9.07 -2.76
N GLU A 95 -1.38 9.10 -3.05
CA GLU A 95 -0.84 9.74 -4.28
C GLU A 95 -1.33 11.19 -4.45
N GLY A 96 -1.49 11.92 -3.34
CA GLY A 96 -1.96 13.31 -3.33
C GLY A 96 -3.47 13.51 -3.45
N GLU A 97 -4.25 12.45 -3.69
CA GLU A 97 -5.71 12.51 -3.75
C GLU A 97 -6.34 12.21 -2.38
N ASP A 98 -7.26 13.07 -1.91
CA ASP A 98 -7.97 12.87 -0.65
C ASP A 98 -9.01 11.76 -0.80
N LEU A 99 -8.83 10.66 -0.07
CA LEU A 99 -9.73 9.50 -0.11
C LEU A 99 -11.11 9.77 0.51
N ALA A 100 -11.26 10.86 1.26
CA ALA A 100 -12.54 11.29 1.84
C ALA A 100 -13.37 12.16 0.87
N ASP A 101 -12.79 12.64 -0.25
CA ASP A 101 -13.55 13.41 -1.25
C ASP A 101 -14.54 12.47 -1.98
N MET A 102 -15.84 12.77 -1.90
CA MET A 102 -16.91 12.03 -2.56
C MET A 102 -16.76 11.93 -4.09
N LYS A 103 -15.91 12.76 -4.71
CA LYS A 103 -15.62 12.71 -6.16
C LYS A 103 -14.59 11.62 -6.50
N VAL A 104 -13.84 11.15 -5.52
CA VAL A 104 -12.80 10.13 -5.69
C VAL A 104 -13.44 8.74 -5.69
N ASP A 105 -13.17 7.94 -6.74
CA ASP A 105 -13.58 6.53 -6.76
C ASP A 105 -12.59 5.71 -5.91
N ILE A 106 -12.90 5.51 -4.63
CA ILE A 106 -12.09 4.76 -3.67
C ILE A 106 -11.74 3.34 -4.17
N ASN A 107 -12.54 2.76 -5.08
CA ASN A 107 -12.23 1.44 -5.62
C ASN A 107 -11.01 1.45 -6.54
N ILE A 108 -10.67 2.59 -7.16
CA ILE A 108 -9.43 2.75 -7.94
C ILE A 108 -8.23 2.73 -7.00
N HIS A 109 -8.31 3.41 -5.86
CA HIS A 109 -7.23 3.45 -4.86
C HIS A 109 -7.07 2.11 -4.15
N ARG A 110 -8.18 1.44 -3.78
CA ARG A 110 -8.13 0.08 -3.20
C ARG A 110 -7.47 -0.96 -4.11
N GLN A 111 -7.45 -0.77 -5.43
CA GLN A 111 -6.71 -1.64 -6.35
C GLN A 111 -5.20 -1.49 -6.18
N LYS A 112 -4.73 -0.30 -5.75
CA LYS A 112 -3.32 0.02 -5.53
C LYS A 112 -2.87 -0.21 -4.08
N ILE A 113 -3.79 -0.48 -3.16
CA ILE A 113 -3.53 -0.74 -1.75
C ILE A 113 -3.90 -2.20 -1.46
N GLY A 114 -2.90 -3.07 -1.40
CA GLY A 114 -3.09 -4.46 -0.98
C GLY A 114 -3.33 -4.55 0.52
N MET A 115 -4.14 -5.51 0.97
CA MET A 115 -4.32 -5.79 2.40
C MET A 115 -4.29 -7.28 2.66
N VAL A 116 -3.49 -7.66 3.64
CA VAL A 116 -3.34 -9.02 4.17
C VAL A 116 -3.80 -9.01 5.62
N PHE A 117 -4.78 -9.83 5.93
CA PHE A 117 -5.43 -9.87 7.24
C PHE A 117 -4.85 -10.96 8.13
N GLN A 118 -5.09 -10.85 9.42
CA GLN A 118 -4.81 -11.88 10.41
C GLN A 118 -5.48 -13.22 10.05
N GLN A 119 -6.76 -13.18 9.65
CA GLN A 119 -7.43 -14.32 9.05
C GLN A 119 -7.21 -14.27 7.54
N PHE A 120 -6.93 -15.40 6.93
CA PHE A 120 -6.53 -15.52 5.51
C PHE A 120 -7.57 -14.95 4.53
N ASN A 121 -8.85 -14.95 4.91
CA ASN A 121 -9.99 -14.44 4.13
C ASN A 121 -10.05 -14.98 2.70
N LEU A 122 -9.66 -16.25 2.51
CA LEU A 122 -9.81 -16.95 1.24
C LEU A 122 -11.25 -17.40 1.06
N PHE A 123 -11.75 -17.36 -0.18
CA PHE A 123 -13.06 -17.88 -0.53
C PHE A 123 -13.02 -19.41 -0.57
N ASN A 124 -13.65 -20.07 0.38
CA ASN A 124 -13.61 -21.52 0.54
C ASN A 124 -14.25 -22.30 -0.62
N ASN A 125 -15.14 -21.67 -1.39
CA ASN A 125 -15.80 -22.22 -2.56
C ASN A 125 -15.04 -22.00 -3.87
N LEU A 126 -13.86 -21.39 -3.82
CA LEU A 126 -12.99 -21.15 -4.96
C LEU A 126 -11.65 -21.86 -4.76
N THR A 127 -11.04 -22.32 -5.85
CA THR A 127 -9.68 -22.87 -5.82
C THR A 127 -8.66 -21.74 -5.53
N VAL A 128 -7.43 -22.11 -5.24
CA VAL A 128 -6.32 -21.15 -5.05
C VAL A 128 -6.18 -20.24 -6.27
N LEU A 129 -6.11 -20.82 -7.46
CA LEU A 129 -6.03 -20.09 -8.72
C LEU A 129 -7.19 -19.09 -8.85
N GLN A 130 -8.41 -19.55 -8.59
CA GLN A 130 -9.60 -18.69 -8.67
C GLN A 130 -9.61 -17.58 -7.63
N ASN A 131 -9.14 -17.83 -6.40
CA ASN A 131 -9.01 -16.83 -5.35
C ASN A 131 -8.08 -15.68 -5.77
N ILE A 132 -6.94 -15.99 -6.39
CA ILE A 132 -5.95 -15.01 -6.80
C ILE A 132 -6.44 -14.25 -8.04
N MET A 133 -7.01 -14.94 -9.02
CA MET A 133 -7.49 -14.34 -10.27
C MET A 133 -8.75 -13.49 -10.10
N LEU A 134 -9.52 -13.66 -9.01
CA LEU A 134 -10.85 -13.08 -8.86
C LEU A 134 -10.86 -11.57 -9.08
N ALA A 135 -10.04 -10.83 -8.34
CA ALA A 135 -10.02 -9.38 -8.39
C ALA A 135 -9.55 -8.85 -9.76
N PRO A 136 -8.40 -9.26 -10.32
CA PRO A 136 -7.96 -8.84 -11.66
C PRO A 136 -9.03 -9.06 -12.74
N VAL A 137 -9.67 -10.23 -12.77
CA VAL A 137 -10.68 -10.57 -13.77
C VAL A 137 -11.97 -9.75 -13.60
N VAL A 138 -12.45 -9.59 -12.36
CA VAL A 138 -13.66 -8.81 -12.07
C VAL A 138 -13.48 -7.34 -12.44
N ILE A 139 -12.31 -6.76 -12.12
CA ILE A 139 -12.01 -5.36 -12.44
C ILE A 139 -11.91 -5.16 -13.95
N ALA A 140 -11.20 -6.02 -14.67
CA ALA A 140 -11.12 -5.97 -16.12
C ALA A 140 -12.51 -6.07 -16.77
N LYS A 141 -13.39 -6.97 -16.29
CA LYS A 141 -14.79 -7.10 -16.73
C LYS A 141 -15.57 -5.81 -16.49
N LYS A 142 -15.45 -5.20 -15.28
CA LYS A 142 -16.13 -3.94 -14.93
C LYS A 142 -15.68 -2.81 -15.85
N ASN A 143 -14.37 -2.65 -16.06
CA ASN A 143 -13.81 -1.62 -16.94
C ASN A 143 -14.26 -1.79 -18.39
N ARG A 144 -14.23 -3.02 -18.93
CA ARG A 144 -14.71 -3.32 -20.27
C ARG A 144 -16.19 -3.01 -20.43
N ASN A 145 -17.04 -3.35 -19.48
CA ASN A 145 -18.46 -3.06 -19.50
C ASN A 145 -18.73 -1.54 -19.42
N LYS A 146 -17.99 -0.80 -18.60
CA LYS A 146 -18.03 0.67 -18.54
C LYS A 146 -17.70 1.27 -19.91
N ASN A 147 -16.63 0.81 -20.57
CA ASN A 147 -16.22 1.29 -21.88
C ASN A 147 -17.25 0.95 -22.98
N LYS A 148 -17.85 -0.25 -22.95
CA LYS A 148 -18.95 -0.61 -23.85
C LYS A 148 -20.14 0.34 -23.71
N ARG A 149 -20.56 0.67 -22.47
CA ARG A 149 -21.65 1.62 -22.22
C ARG A 149 -21.30 3.02 -22.74
N ILE A 150 -20.10 3.51 -22.46
CA ILE A 150 -19.63 4.81 -22.96
C ILE A 150 -19.66 4.82 -24.50
N ASN A 151 -19.18 3.77 -25.16
CA ASN A 151 -19.16 3.65 -26.60
C ASN A 151 -20.57 3.60 -27.19
N PHE A 152 -21.49 2.90 -26.56
CA PHE A 152 -22.90 2.90 -26.98
C PHE A 152 -23.49 4.31 -26.99
N PHE A 153 -23.35 5.07 -25.90
CA PHE A 153 -23.85 6.44 -25.83
C PHE A 153 -23.09 7.39 -26.79
N ARG A 154 -21.77 7.20 -26.97
CA ARG A 154 -21.00 7.98 -27.96
C ARG A 154 -21.44 7.69 -29.38
N SER A 155 -21.72 6.43 -29.72
CA SER A 155 -22.23 6.06 -31.05
C SER A 155 -23.56 6.72 -31.35
N ILE A 156 -24.52 6.71 -30.43
CA ILE A 156 -25.79 7.40 -30.55
C ILE A 156 -25.56 8.91 -30.69
N ALA A 157 -24.77 9.52 -29.83
CA ALA A 157 -24.50 10.97 -29.91
C ALA A 157 -23.77 11.38 -31.20
N ASN A 158 -22.92 10.52 -31.75
CA ASN A 158 -22.18 10.74 -32.98
C ASN A 158 -23.09 10.69 -34.25
N LEU A 159 -24.22 9.99 -34.17
CA LEU A 159 -25.25 10.01 -35.25
C LEU A 159 -25.78 11.43 -35.50
N PHE A 160 -25.91 12.23 -34.44
CA PHE A 160 -26.43 13.59 -34.48
C PHE A 160 -25.35 14.68 -34.58
N ARG A 161 -24.06 14.29 -34.66
CA ARG A 161 -22.94 15.24 -34.73
C ARG A 161 -22.35 15.33 -36.13
N LYS A 162 -21.94 16.53 -36.54
CA LYS A 162 -21.14 16.74 -37.75
C LYS A 162 -19.84 15.95 -37.64
N LYS A 163 -19.30 15.51 -38.77
CA LYS A 163 -18.14 14.58 -38.87
C LYS A 163 -16.91 15.06 -38.10
N ASP A 164 -16.66 16.36 -38.10
CA ASP A 164 -15.58 17.07 -37.38
C ASP A 164 -15.74 17.13 -35.86
N LYS A 165 -16.96 16.95 -35.34
CA LYS A 165 -17.31 17.01 -33.91
C LYS A 165 -17.58 15.64 -33.29
N ARG A 166 -17.32 14.54 -33.99
CA ARG A 166 -17.52 13.20 -33.49
C ARG A 166 -16.46 12.84 -32.45
N LYS A 167 -16.88 12.30 -31.29
CA LYS A 167 -15.96 11.83 -30.26
C LYS A 167 -15.46 10.42 -30.59
N PRO A 168 -14.16 10.14 -30.50
CA PRO A 168 -13.63 8.79 -30.73
C PRO A 168 -14.17 7.80 -29.70
N LEU A 169 -14.29 6.54 -30.11
CA LEU A 169 -14.68 5.46 -29.19
C LEU A 169 -13.54 5.16 -28.23
N VAL A 170 -13.89 4.77 -27.00
CA VAL A 170 -12.91 4.31 -26.00
C VAL A 170 -12.46 2.91 -26.35
N PRO A 171 -11.16 2.60 -26.35
CA PRO A 171 -10.67 1.24 -26.53
C PRO A 171 -11.31 0.27 -25.52
N LEU A 172 -11.77 -0.88 -26.00
CA LEU A 172 -12.37 -1.90 -25.14
C LEU A 172 -11.34 -2.71 -24.35
N GLY A 173 -10.04 -2.55 -24.69
CA GLY A 173 -8.97 -3.35 -24.13
C GLY A 173 -9.01 -4.82 -24.61
N LYS A 174 -8.27 -5.67 -23.90
CA LYS A 174 -8.17 -7.12 -24.19
C LYS A 174 -9.52 -7.82 -24.11
N SER A 175 -9.67 -8.92 -24.82
CA SER A 175 -10.85 -9.80 -24.69
C SER A 175 -10.91 -10.42 -23.28
N MET A 176 -12.08 -10.92 -22.88
CA MET A 176 -12.17 -11.59 -21.57
C MET A 176 -11.41 -12.93 -21.53
N ALA A 177 -11.24 -13.58 -22.68
CA ALA A 177 -10.44 -14.80 -22.79
C ALA A 177 -8.95 -14.48 -22.59
N GLU A 178 -8.43 -13.51 -23.31
CA GLU A 178 -7.04 -13.03 -23.15
C GLU A 178 -6.77 -12.53 -21.72
N THR A 179 -7.70 -11.76 -21.13
CA THR A 179 -7.56 -11.30 -19.75
C THR A 179 -7.47 -12.44 -18.74
N LYS A 180 -8.31 -13.48 -18.90
CA LYS A 180 -8.26 -14.65 -18.04
C LYS A 180 -6.97 -15.45 -18.23
N ALA A 181 -6.53 -15.64 -19.47
CA ALA A 181 -5.29 -16.35 -19.77
C ALA A 181 -4.07 -15.65 -19.17
N GLU A 182 -4.01 -14.31 -19.29
CA GLU A 182 -2.93 -13.49 -18.70
C GLU A 182 -2.97 -13.55 -17.16
N ALA A 183 -4.15 -13.38 -16.55
CA ALA A 183 -4.31 -13.49 -15.11
C ALA A 183 -3.92 -14.88 -14.59
N SER A 184 -4.25 -15.96 -15.34
CA SER A 184 -3.87 -17.34 -15.01
C SER A 184 -2.34 -17.50 -15.08
N ALA A 185 -1.71 -17.12 -16.18
CA ALA A 185 -0.26 -17.22 -16.35
C ALA A 185 0.49 -16.46 -15.24
N ARG A 186 0.04 -15.25 -14.92
CA ARG A 186 0.60 -14.47 -13.83
C ARG A 186 0.41 -15.14 -12.47
N THR A 187 -0.77 -15.69 -12.21
CA THR A 187 -1.06 -16.41 -10.95
C THR A 187 -0.14 -17.60 -10.79
N HIS A 188 0.07 -18.41 -11.85
CA HIS A 188 1.02 -19.52 -11.82
C HIS A 188 2.44 -19.06 -11.54
N ALA A 189 2.91 -17.96 -12.15
CA ALA A 189 4.22 -17.40 -11.86
C ALA A 189 4.36 -16.97 -10.39
N LEU A 190 3.33 -16.34 -9.82
CA LEU A 190 3.33 -15.96 -8.40
C LEU A 190 3.29 -17.18 -7.48
N LEU A 191 2.51 -18.22 -7.81
CA LEU A 191 2.45 -19.46 -7.04
C LEU A 191 3.78 -20.23 -7.10
N THR A 192 4.41 -20.29 -8.25
CA THR A 192 5.76 -20.89 -8.43
C THR A 192 6.78 -20.18 -7.54
N ARG A 193 6.72 -18.85 -7.48
CA ARG A 193 7.60 -18.04 -6.63
C ARG A 193 7.52 -18.40 -5.14
N ILE A 194 6.36 -18.83 -4.66
CA ILE A 194 6.16 -19.25 -3.27
C ILE A 194 6.15 -20.78 -3.08
N GLY A 195 6.47 -21.55 -4.13
CA GLY A 195 6.54 -23.02 -4.08
C GLY A 195 5.18 -23.70 -3.90
N LEU A 196 4.09 -23.10 -4.39
CA LEU A 196 2.72 -23.61 -4.24
C LEU A 196 1.96 -23.75 -5.57
N ASP A 197 2.66 -23.85 -6.70
CA ASP A 197 2.01 -23.99 -8.01
C ASP A 197 1.24 -25.32 -8.13
N ASP A 198 1.71 -26.38 -7.50
CA ASP A 198 1.04 -27.67 -7.38
C ASP A 198 -0.32 -27.60 -6.64
N LYS A 199 -0.58 -26.52 -5.92
CA LYS A 199 -1.81 -26.25 -5.18
C LYS A 199 -2.79 -25.34 -5.92
N ALA A 200 -2.54 -24.99 -7.19
CA ALA A 200 -3.38 -24.05 -7.95
C ALA A 200 -4.86 -24.48 -7.97
N ASP A 201 -5.14 -25.77 -8.13
CA ASP A 201 -6.49 -26.32 -8.18
C ASP A 201 -7.02 -26.78 -6.80
N ALA A 202 -6.22 -26.67 -5.74
CA ALA A 202 -6.64 -27.02 -4.38
C ALA A 202 -7.64 -26.00 -3.82
N TYR A 203 -8.49 -26.45 -2.90
CA TYR A 203 -9.39 -25.59 -2.15
C TYR A 203 -8.76 -25.18 -0.82
N PRO A 204 -9.09 -23.99 -0.27
CA PRO A 204 -8.51 -23.52 0.98
C PRO A 204 -8.64 -24.49 2.16
N ALA A 205 -9.70 -25.29 2.22
CA ALA A 205 -9.90 -26.25 3.28
C ALA A 205 -8.80 -27.32 3.40
N THR A 206 -8.10 -27.61 2.29
CA THR A 206 -7.04 -28.64 2.24
C THR A 206 -5.63 -28.11 2.51
N LEU A 207 -5.49 -26.82 2.80
CA LEU A 207 -4.22 -26.14 2.94
C LEU A 207 -3.87 -25.90 4.41
N SER A 208 -2.57 -25.90 4.73
CA SER A 208 -2.06 -25.47 6.04
C SER A 208 -2.26 -23.96 6.27
N GLY A 209 -2.16 -23.49 7.50
CA GLY A 209 -2.25 -22.09 7.86
C GLY A 209 -1.23 -21.22 7.11
N GLY A 210 0.04 -21.65 7.10
CA GLY A 210 1.11 -20.94 6.39
C GLY A 210 0.91 -20.89 4.87
N GLN A 211 0.40 -21.99 4.27
CA GLN A 211 0.05 -22.00 2.85
C GLN A 211 -1.09 -21.01 2.55
N LYS A 212 -2.16 -21.00 3.36
CA LYS A 212 -3.26 -20.04 3.22
C LYS A 212 -2.78 -18.60 3.30
N GLN A 213 -1.87 -18.30 4.24
CA GLN A 213 -1.36 -16.95 4.42
C GLN A 213 -0.46 -16.52 3.25
N ARG A 214 0.43 -17.38 2.78
CA ARG A 214 1.24 -17.10 1.58
C ARG A 214 0.36 -16.87 0.35
N ILE A 215 -0.71 -17.63 0.17
CA ILE A 215 -1.69 -17.43 -0.89
C ILE A 215 -2.44 -16.10 -0.72
N ALA A 216 -2.79 -15.70 0.51
CA ALA A 216 -3.43 -14.41 0.78
C ALA A 216 -2.50 -13.24 0.41
N ILE A 217 -1.20 -13.36 0.67
CA ILE A 217 -0.18 -12.38 0.23
C ILE A 217 -0.11 -12.34 -1.30
N VAL A 218 -0.01 -13.49 -1.97
CA VAL A 218 0.02 -13.58 -3.44
C VAL A 218 -1.25 -13.00 -4.07
N ARG A 219 -2.42 -13.22 -3.45
CA ARG A 219 -3.67 -12.60 -3.91
C ARG A 219 -3.61 -11.07 -3.87
N ALA A 220 -3.00 -10.49 -2.84
CA ALA A 220 -2.79 -9.05 -2.79
C ALA A 220 -1.81 -8.58 -3.88
N LEU A 221 -0.70 -9.31 -4.09
CA LEU A 221 0.31 -9.03 -5.12
C LEU A 221 -0.23 -9.13 -6.54
N ALA A 222 -1.24 -9.99 -6.79
CA ALA A 222 -1.84 -10.16 -8.10
C ALA A 222 -2.47 -8.88 -8.68
N MET A 223 -2.75 -7.90 -7.81
CA MET A 223 -3.27 -6.58 -8.17
C MET A 223 -2.20 -5.55 -8.50
N GLU A 224 -0.89 -5.88 -8.38
CA GLU A 224 0.24 -4.96 -8.52
C GLU A 224 0.09 -3.72 -7.63
N PRO A 225 -0.09 -3.91 -6.33
CA PRO A 225 -0.32 -2.79 -5.44
C PRO A 225 0.93 -1.93 -5.29
N LYS A 226 0.76 -0.64 -4.99
CA LYS A 226 1.85 0.29 -4.63
C LYS A 226 2.26 0.15 -3.16
N VAL A 227 1.36 -0.33 -2.32
CA VAL A 227 1.59 -0.58 -0.90
C VAL A 227 0.82 -1.81 -0.46
N ILE A 228 1.41 -2.58 0.46
CA ILE A 228 0.73 -3.69 1.12
C ILE A 228 0.64 -3.41 2.62
N LEU A 229 -0.58 -3.50 3.14
CA LEU A 229 -0.89 -3.39 4.56
C LEU A 229 -1.01 -4.80 5.14
N PHE A 230 -0.25 -5.09 6.18
CA PHE A 230 -0.26 -6.38 6.87
C PHE A 230 -0.83 -6.20 8.28
N ASP A 231 -1.98 -6.81 8.55
CA ASP A 231 -2.65 -6.78 9.85
C ASP A 231 -2.38 -8.10 10.58
N GLU A 232 -1.32 -8.14 11.40
CA GLU A 232 -0.87 -9.30 12.18
C GLU A 232 -0.81 -10.61 11.37
N PRO A 233 -0.04 -10.67 10.27
CA PRO A 233 -0.10 -11.75 9.29
C PRO A 233 0.32 -13.12 9.82
N THR A 234 0.96 -13.20 10.99
CA THR A 234 1.45 -14.45 11.59
C THR A 234 0.67 -14.92 12.81
N SER A 235 -0.22 -14.08 13.36
CA SER A 235 -0.87 -14.35 14.66
C SER A 235 -1.86 -15.54 14.66
N ALA A 236 -2.34 -15.96 13.48
CA ALA A 236 -3.23 -17.12 13.32
C ALA A 236 -2.47 -18.38 12.86
N LEU A 237 -1.14 -18.39 12.95
CA LEU A 237 -0.28 -19.47 12.48
C LEU A 237 0.37 -20.23 13.63
N ASP A 238 0.58 -21.52 13.40
CA ASP A 238 1.45 -22.34 14.27
C ASP A 238 2.91 -21.83 14.13
N PRO A 239 3.71 -21.87 15.23
CA PRO A 239 5.08 -21.35 15.23
C PRO A 239 5.97 -21.90 14.10
N GLU A 240 5.78 -23.16 13.72
CA GLU A 240 6.53 -23.82 12.64
C GLU A 240 6.31 -23.16 11.26
N MET A 241 5.15 -22.49 11.07
CA MET A 241 4.76 -21.90 9.79
C MET A 241 5.06 -20.40 9.70
N VAL A 242 5.38 -19.75 10.82
CA VAL A 242 5.65 -18.31 10.88
C VAL A 242 6.84 -17.93 10.01
N GLY A 243 7.93 -18.72 10.05
CA GLY A 243 9.17 -18.46 9.31
C GLY A 243 8.94 -18.31 7.81
N GLU A 244 8.17 -19.22 7.18
CA GLU A 244 7.91 -19.19 5.74
C GLU A 244 7.17 -17.91 5.29
N VAL A 245 6.27 -17.39 6.14
CA VAL A 245 5.51 -16.16 5.85
C VAL A 245 6.42 -14.94 6.03
N LEU A 246 7.23 -14.90 7.09
CA LEU A 246 8.18 -13.81 7.32
C LEU A 246 9.26 -13.75 6.22
N ASP A 247 9.76 -14.90 5.76
CA ASP A 247 10.72 -14.96 4.64
C ASP A 247 10.14 -14.44 3.33
N LEU A 248 8.86 -14.72 3.06
CA LEU A 248 8.18 -14.12 1.91
C LEU A 248 8.07 -12.60 2.06
N MET A 249 7.70 -12.11 3.25
CA MET A 249 7.61 -10.68 3.51
C MET A 249 8.97 -9.98 3.41
N LYS A 250 10.08 -10.63 3.86
CA LYS A 250 11.45 -10.11 3.68
C LYS A 250 11.78 -9.95 2.21
N LYS A 251 11.52 -10.97 1.38
CA LYS A 251 11.76 -10.89 -0.07
C LYS A 251 10.99 -9.72 -0.72
N LEU A 252 9.76 -9.47 -0.30
CA LEU A 252 8.99 -8.33 -0.80
C LEU A 252 9.58 -6.99 -0.37
N ALA A 253 10.10 -6.92 0.86
CA ALA A 253 10.79 -5.73 1.35
C ALA A 253 12.08 -5.45 0.57
N ASP A 254 12.88 -6.48 0.28
CA ASP A 254 14.13 -6.39 -0.51
C ASP A 254 13.86 -5.94 -1.95
N GLU A 255 12.70 -6.32 -2.51
CA GLU A 255 12.25 -5.85 -3.83
C GLU A 255 11.75 -4.41 -3.84
N GLY A 256 11.82 -3.70 -2.72
CA GLY A 256 11.42 -2.29 -2.63
C GLY A 256 9.93 -2.05 -2.43
N MET A 257 9.14 -3.09 -2.11
CA MET A 257 7.70 -2.93 -1.84
C MET A 257 7.46 -2.00 -0.65
N THR A 258 6.55 -1.03 -0.81
CA THR A 258 6.08 -0.21 0.31
C THR A 258 5.19 -1.08 1.22
N MET A 259 5.50 -1.12 2.51
CA MET A 259 4.82 -1.99 3.45
C MET A 259 4.46 -1.26 4.74
N VAL A 260 3.24 -1.48 5.23
CA VAL A 260 2.84 -1.08 6.59
C VAL A 260 2.41 -2.34 7.33
N ILE A 261 3.11 -2.67 8.39
CA ILE A 261 3.05 -3.99 9.02
C ILE A 261 2.70 -3.85 10.49
N VAL A 262 1.51 -4.27 10.89
CA VAL A 262 1.19 -4.50 12.29
C VAL A 262 1.69 -5.88 12.65
N THR A 263 2.59 -5.98 13.63
CA THR A 263 3.20 -7.26 14.01
C THR A 263 3.58 -7.33 15.49
N HIS A 264 3.64 -8.53 16.00
CA HIS A 264 4.23 -8.90 17.30
C HIS A 264 5.61 -9.56 17.13
N GLU A 265 6.08 -9.74 15.90
CA GLU A 265 7.38 -10.33 15.58
C GLU A 265 8.48 -9.26 15.67
N MET A 266 9.04 -9.06 16.88
CA MET A 266 10.02 -7.98 17.12
C MET A 266 11.32 -8.16 16.35
N GLY A 267 11.78 -9.40 16.18
CA GLY A 267 12.96 -9.73 15.39
C GLY A 267 12.78 -9.33 13.92
N PHE A 268 11.64 -9.68 13.35
CA PHE A 268 11.28 -9.30 11.99
C PHE A 268 11.17 -7.77 11.82
N ALA A 269 10.47 -7.10 12.75
CA ALA A 269 10.35 -5.64 12.71
C ALA A 269 11.71 -4.94 12.76
N ARG A 270 12.65 -5.45 13.59
CA ARG A 270 14.01 -4.91 13.69
C ARG A 270 14.83 -5.10 12.42
N GLU A 271 14.66 -6.23 11.73
CA GLU A 271 15.44 -6.58 10.54
C GLU A 271 14.93 -5.89 9.27
N VAL A 272 13.60 -5.79 9.10
CA VAL A 272 12.98 -5.40 7.83
C VAL A 272 12.50 -3.96 7.80
N ALA A 273 12.07 -3.41 8.94
CA ALA A 273 11.50 -2.07 8.95
C ALA A 273 12.56 -0.99 8.71
N THR A 274 12.17 0.04 7.97
CA THR A 274 12.95 1.29 7.87
C THR A 274 12.59 2.27 8.99
N ARG A 275 11.35 2.13 9.52
CA ARG A 275 10.81 2.94 10.61
C ARG A 275 9.85 2.10 11.47
N VAL A 276 9.91 2.29 12.77
CA VAL A 276 9.03 1.60 13.73
C VAL A 276 8.19 2.62 14.47
N LEU A 277 6.90 2.35 14.59
CA LEU A 277 5.92 3.17 15.31
C LEU A 277 5.43 2.42 16.54
N PHE A 278 5.43 3.07 17.68
CA PHE A 278 4.74 2.60 18.87
C PHE A 278 3.38 3.26 18.99
N MET A 279 2.32 2.50 18.85
CA MET A 279 0.96 2.96 19.08
C MET A 279 0.51 2.59 20.49
N ASP A 280 0.05 3.58 21.25
CA ASP A 280 -0.58 3.36 22.55
C ASP A 280 -1.73 4.35 22.75
N GLY A 281 -2.84 3.92 23.34
CA GLY A 281 -3.99 4.76 23.65
C GLY A 281 -4.61 5.49 22.46
N GLY A 282 -4.44 5.00 21.24
CA GLY A 282 -5.00 5.60 20.01
C GLY A 282 -4.15 6.66 19.33
N VAL A 283 -2.90 6.84 19.75
CA VAL A 283 -1.93 7.79 19.17
C VAL A 283 -0.62 7.08 18.83
N ILE A 284 0.19 7.69 17.96
CA ILE A 284 1.60 7.30 17.79
C ILE A 284 2.37 7.95 18.92
N ALA A 285 2.76 7.14 19.92
CA ALA A 285 3.43 7.61 21.13
C ALA A 285 4.94 7.79 20.93
N GLU A 286 5.55 6.99 20.05
CA GLU A 286 6.95 7.11 19.67
C GLU A 286 7.17 6.58 18.26
N GLU A 287 8.07 7.20 17.52
CA GLU A 287 8.51 6.72 16.22
C GLU A 287 10.03 6.87 16.11
N ASN A 288 10.71 5.85 15.56
CA ASN A 288 12.16 5.89 15.38
C ASN A 288 12.64 4.87 14.32
N THR A 289 13.92 4.94 13.97
CA THR A 289 14.59 3.84 13.25
C THR A 289 14.63 2.59 14.14
N PRO A 290 14.64 1.37 13.55
CA PRO A 290 14.64 0.13 14.34
C PRO A 290 15.73 0.09 15.40
N ASP A 291 16.97 0.46 15.05
CA ASP A 291 18.08 0.44 16.00
C ASP A 291 17.81 1.30 17.24
N LYS A 292 17.40 2.55 17.05
CA LYS A 292 17.11 3.45 18.17
C LYS A 292 15.86 2.99 18.94
N PHE A 293 14.84 2.53 18.23
CA PHE A 293 13.59 2.08 18.82
C PHE A 293 13.80 0.93 19.82
N PHE A 294 14.60 -0.07 19.45
CA PHE A 294 14.83 -1.25 20.29
C PHE A 294 15.98 -1.10 21.29
N SER A 295 17.03 -0.31 20.98
CA SER A 295 18.19 -0.17 21.86
C SER A 295 18.08 0.99 22.85
N ALA A 296 17.42 2.08 22.46
CA ALA A 296 17.34 3.32 23.25
C ALA A 296 15.94 3.94 23.19
N PRO A 297 14.87 3.19 23.61
CA PRO A 297 13.50 3.73 23.62
C PRO A 297 13.42 4.97 24.52
N ALA A 298 12.81 6.05 24.02
CA ALA A 298 12.70 7.30 24.75
C ALA A 298 11.57 7.27 25.79
N SER A 299 10.39 6.79 25.36
CA SER A 299 9.19 6.73 26.18
C SER A 299 9.30 5.69 27.29
N PRO A 300 9.01 6.01 28.55
CA PRO A 300 8.91 5.05 29.64
C PRO A 300 7.87 3.96 29.34
N ARG A 301 6.81 4.30 28.66
CA ARG A 301 5.74 3.38 28.26
C ARG A 301 6.22 2.35 27.23
N LEU A 302 7.04 2.77 26.27
CA LEU A 302 7.67 1.87 25.31
C LEU A 302 8.68 0.94 26.02
N LYS A 303 9.49 1.45 26.96
CA LYS A 303 10.42 0.63 27.77
C LYS A 303 9.68 -0.47 28.51
N ASP A 304 8.58 -0.14 29.21
CA ASP A 304 7.73 -1.11 29.93
C ASP A 304 7.13 -2.15 28.97
N PHE A 305 6.68 -1.70 27.79
CA PHE A 305 6.15 -2.61 26.78
C PHE A 305 7.21 -3.58 26.25
N LEU A 306 8.38 -3.07 25.84
CA LEU A 306 9.47 -3.89 25.30
C LEU A 306 10.01 -4.89 26.35
N SER A 307 10.12 -4.50 27.62
CA SER A 307 10.58 -5.41 28.68
C SER A 307 9.67 -6.62 28.95
N LYS A 308 8.41 -6.57 28.45
CA LYS A 308 7.43 -7.65 28.58
C LYS A 308 7.37 -8.55 27.34
N VAL A 309 7.91 -8.10 26.23
CA VAL A 309 7.76 -8.76 24.92
C VAL A 309 9.11 -9.29 24.40
N LEU A 310 10.24 -8.68 24.80
CA LEU A 310 11.60 -9.14 24.53
C LEU A 310 12.14 -9.94 25.70
#